data_5ecbd847ba70dc401a2b4abe9ed7d418
#
_entry.id   5ecbd847ba70dc401a2b4abe9ed7d418
#
_cell.length_a   1.000
_cell.length_b   1.000
_cell.length_c   1.000
_cell.angle_alpha   90.00
_cell.angle_beta   90.00
_cell.angle_gamma   90.00
#
_symmetry.space_group_name_H-M   'P 1'
#
loop_
_entity.id
_entity.type
_entity.pdbx_description
1 polymer ?
#
loop_
_entity_poly.entity_id
_entity_poly.type
_entity_poly.pdbx_seq_one_letter_code
_entity_poly.pdbx_strand_id
1 'polypeptide(L)'
;MMRKRLAGFAAALCASAALYTATPAAAEEIRLAVGCPAIPICADWVWAEDVAKQLNEAGLEAKVYVGGALGKDPEIVDQLSQGLLQFGLTNFVMIHQVDPRVLGFMAPYMFDDMEHMFRAIDETDLLDPIKESMEAQGVKIAALTGTGGTVGIFNNKKAVEKPADLEGLRLRAIDTSQIELMKNWGASGVVIDMPEFTTSVQQGMVDGYINPPVVAFIFKHTDLLKYYTDAGAGTAFRSAPMSKDWYDGLSDEDRAKVDKAVEGANQRNREWTYKAAAAELDQLGKLGVTVTKLSPEARADFVERSKKAWPVLMPADSVDDFVAAAEKTRK
;
A
#
# COMPACT_ATOMS: atom_id res chain seq x y z
N MET A 1 -37.48 -78.96 45.43
CA MET A 1 -37.90 -78.69 44.04
C MET A 1 -38.47 -77.29 43.95
N MET A 2 -37.68 -76.38 43.41
CA MET A 2 -37.97 -74.94 43.46
C MET A 2 -38.02 -74.41 42.04
N ARG A 3 -39.16 -73.95 41.55
CA ARG A 3 -39.33 -73.32 40.24
C ARG A 3 -39.03 -71.79 40.39
N LYS A 4 -38.01 -71.30 39.76
CA LYS A 4 -37.71 -69.86 39.64
C LYS A 4 -38.53 -69.26 38.50
N ARG A 5 -39.29 -68.23 38.79
CA ARG A 5 -39.99 -67.38 37.82
C ARG A 5 -39.02 -66.28 37.38
N LEU A 6 -38.79 -66.19 36.06
CA LEU A 6 -38.12 -65.03 35.46
C LEU A 6 -39.15 -63.92 35.24
N ALA A 7 -38.90 -62.77 35.82
CA ALA A 7 -39.62 -61.52 35.52
C ALA A 7 -38.81 -60.75 34.45
N GLY A 8 -39.46 -60.51 33.30
CA GLY A 8 -38.84 -59.68 32.24
C GLY A 8 -38.97 -58.18 32.58
N PHE A 9 -37.86 -57.47 32.53
CA PHE A 9 -37.86 -56.02 32.57
C PHE A 9 -37.83 -55.48 31.12
N ALA A 10 -38.91 -54.82 30.72
CA ALA A 10 -38.95 -54.04 29.46
C ALA A 10 -38.34 -52.66 29.75
N ALA A 11 -37.15 -52.39 29.19
CA ALA A 11 -36.55 -51.09 29.21
C ALA A 11 -37.09 -50.24 28.07
N ALA A 12 -37.89 -49.23 28.38
CA ALA A 12 -38.32 -48.20 27.42
C ALA A 12 -37.16 -47.23 27.15
N LEU A 13 -36.57 -47.26 25.96
CA LEU A 13 -35.64 -46.25 25.49
C LEU A 13 -36.42 -44.99 25.08
N CYS A 14 -36.41 -43.96 25.92
CA CYS A 14 -36.80 -42.61 25.54
C CYS A 14 -35.67 -41.99 24.68
N ALA A 15 -35.85 -41.95 23.38
CA ALA A 15 -34.97 -41.18 22.46
C ALA A 15 -35.31 -39.70 22.62
N SER A 16 -34.50 -38.97 23.43
CA SER A 16 -34.52 -37.51 23.50
C SER A 16 -33.83 -36.99 22.25
N ALA A 17 -34.57 -36.58 21.23
CA ALA A 17 -34.05 -35.79 20.13
C ALA A 17 -33.69 -34.38 20.66
N ALA A 18 -32.43 -34.15 20.98
CA ALA A 18 -31.94 -32.83 21.26
C ALA A 18 -31.96 -32.04 19.94
N LEU A 19 -32.91 -31.14 19.80
CA LEU A 19 -32.90 -30.10 18.79
C LEU A 19 -31.69 -29.17 19.13
N TYR A 20 -30.58 -29.44 18.45
CA TYR A 20 -29.52 -28.46 18.38
C TYR A 20 -30.07 -27.26 17.59
N THR A 21 -30.56 -26.24 18.29
CA THR A 21 -30.73 -24.92 17.72
C THR A 21 -29.31 -24.40 17.45
N ALA A 22 -28.89 -24.47 16.19
CA ALA A 22 -27.69 -23.73 15.76
C ALA A 22 -27.97 -22.29 16.09
N THR A 23 -27.33 -21.76 17.16
CA THR A 23 -27.19 -20.33 17.36
C THR A 23 -26.54 -19.82 16.09
N PRO A 24 -27.10 -18.80 15.40
CA PRO A 24 -26.36 -18.15 14.32
C PRO A 24 -25.01 -17.76 14.90
N ALA A 25 -23.92 -18.24 14.31
CA ALA A 25 -22.59 -17.76 14.60
C ALA A 25 -22.69 -16.24 14.46
N ALA A 26 -22.39 -15.50 15.53
CA ALA A 26 -22.27 -14.05 15.42
C ALA A 26 -21.36 -13.79 14.22
N ALA A 27 -21.80 -12.94 13.29
CA ALA A 27 -21.01 -12.62 12.13
C ALA A 27 -19.63 -12.13 12.65
N GLU A 28 -18.56 -12.78 12.21
CA GLU A 28 -17.22 -12.44 12.66
C GLU A 28 -16.92 -11.00 12.22
N GLU A 29 -16.45 -10.15 13.15
CA GLU A 29 -16.09 -8.77 12.86
C GLU A 29 -15.01 -8.72 11.77
N ILE A 30 -15.30 -8.02 10.68
CA ILE A 30 -14.33 -7.75 9.60
C ILE A 30 -13.38 -6.67 10.10
N ARG A 31 -12.14 -7.03 10.38
CA ARG A 31 -11.13 -6.13 10.91
C ARG A 31 -10.25 -5.60 9.80
N LEU A 32 -10.09 -4.27 9.77
CA LEU A 32 -9.21 -3.58 8.83
C LEU A 32 -8.06 -2.92 9.59
N ALA A 33 -6.83 -3.41 9.42
CA ALA A 33 -5.64 -2.89 10.09
C ALA A 33 -5.01 -1.75 9.29
N VAL A 34 -4.74 -0.62 9.96
CA VAL A 34 -4.14 0.58 9.36
C VAL A 34 -2.99 1.08 10.22
N GLY A 35 -1.82 1.29 9.62
CA GLY A 35 -0.62 1.75 10.33
C GLY A 35 -0.64 3.23 10.69
N CYS A 36 -1.33 4.08 9.94
CA CYS A 36 -1.40 5.52 10.19
C CYS A 36 -2.53 5.89 11.18
N PRO A 37 -2.50 7.12 11.74
CA PRO A 37 -3.61 7.64 12.54
C PRO A 37 -4.85 7.93 11.68
N ALA A 38 -6.02 8.06 12.33
CA ALA A 38 -7.29 8.42 11.71
C ALA A 38 -7.32 9.92 11.31
N ILE A 39 -6.66 10.26 10.22
CA ILE A 39 -6.58 11.64 9.71
C ILE A 39 -6.86 11.69 8.20
N PRO A 40 -7.55 12.75 7.71
CA PRO A 40 -7.99 12.84 6.31
C PRO A 40 -6.87 12.84 5.25
N ILE A 41 -5.63 13.09 5.64
CA ILE A 41 -4.47 13.04 4.75
C ILE A 41 -3.83 11.65 4.66
N CYS A 42 -4.28 10.68 5.48
CA CYS A 42 -3.80 9.31 5.37
C CYS A 42 -4.70 8.50 4.43
N ALA A 43 -4.20 8.21 3.24
CA ALA A 43 -4.90 7.45 2.22
C ALA A 43 -5.37 6.07 2.72
N ASP A 44 -4.55 5.39 3.51
CA ASP A 44 -4.84 4.07 4.06
C ASP A 44 -6.09 4.12 4.94
N TRP A 45 -6.16 5.12 5.85
CA TRP A 45 -7.32 5.30 6.71
C TRP A 45 -8.57 5.69 5.91
N VAL A 46 -8.44 6.61 4.94
CA VAL A 46 -9.56 7.05 4.10
C VAL A 46 -10.16 5.87 3.34
N TRP A 47 -9.33 5.01 2.76
CA TRP A 47 -9.78 3.82 2.05
C TRP A 47 -10.44 2.80 2.97
N ALA A 48 -9.78 2.48 4.10
CA ALA A 48 -10.28 1.47 5.04
C ALA A 48 -11.60 1.89 5.69
N GLU A 49 -11.74 3.17 6.06
CA GLU A 49 -12.97 3.73 6.63
C GLU A 49 -14.12 3.65 5.63
N ASP A 50 -13.84 3.90 4.35
CA ASP A 50 -14.85 3.82 3.31
C ASP A 50 -15.30 2.37 3.05
N VAL A 51 -14.37 1.41 3.02
CA VAL A 51 -14.71 -0.03 2.95
C VAL A 51 -15.54 -0.43 4.15
N ALA A 52 -15.10 -0.12 5.37
CA ALA A 52 -15.81 -0.48 6.59
C ALA A 52 -17.24 0.12 6.63
N LYS A 53 -17.38 1.38 6.23
CA LYS A 53 -18.69 2.06 6.12
C LYS A 53 -19.63 1.31 5.17
N GLN A 54 -19.16 0.98 3.97
CA GLN A 54 -19.99 0.29 2.97
C GLN A 54 -20.37 -1.12 3.41
N LEU A 55 -19.44 -1.85 4.05
CA LEU A 55 -19.72 -3.17 4.59
C LEU A 55 -20.78 -3.11 5.70
N ASN A 56 -20.67 -2.15 6.62
CA ASN A 56 -21.67 -1.93 7.68
C ASN A 56 -23.04 -1.56 7.11
N GLU A 57 -23.10 -0.69 6.08
CA GLU A 57 -24.34 -0.36 5.37
C GLU A 57 -24.95 -1.58 4.65
N ALA A 58 -24.11 -2.54 4.24
CA ALA A 58 -24.53 -3.80 3.63
C ALA A 58 -24.90 -4.90 4.66
N GLY A 59 -24.82 -4.60 5.96
CA GLY A 59 -25.18 -5.51 7.07
C GLY A 59 -24.07 -6.46 7.50
N LEU A 60 -22.82 -6.18 7.12
CA LEU A 60 -21.62 -6.89 7.62
C LEU A 60 -20.97 -6.01 8.70
N GLU A 61 -20.54 -6.62 9.81
CA GLU A 61 -19.89 -5.88 10.88
C GLU A 61 -18.40 -5.65 10.54
N ALA A 62 -18.00 -4.39 10.27
CA ALA A 62 -16.64 -4.05 9.89
C ALA A 62 -16.09 -2.90 10.74
N LYS A 63 -14.80 -2.98 11.12
CA LYS A 63 -14.15 -1.99 11.98
C LYS A 63 -12.70 -1.73 11.58
N VAL A 64 -12.32 -0.45 11.60
CA VAL A 64 -10.96 0.01 11.31
C VAL A 64 -10.15 0.13 12.60
N TYR A 65 -8.96 -0.45 12.60
CA TYR A 65 -7.98 -0.40 13.70
C TYR A 65 -6.77 0.40 13.23
N VAL A 66 -6.57 1.58 13.80
CA VAL A 66 -5.56 2.56 13.37
C VAL A 66 -4.30 2.55 14.23
N GLY A 67 -3.25 3.21 13.76
CA GLY A 67 -2.02 3.44 14.52
C GLY A 67 -1.21 2.18 14.80
N GLY A 68 -1.38 1.13 14.00
CA GLY A 68 -0.68 -0.14 14.18
C GLY A 68 -1.21 -0.97 15.36
N ALA A 69 -2.46 -0.76 15.78
CA ALA A 69 -3.06 -1.46 16.92
C ALA A 69 -3.12 -2.99 16.77
N LEU A 70 -3.12 -3.51 15.53
CA LEU A 70 -3.13 -4.96 15.24
C LEU A 70 -1.77 -5.50 14.83
N GLY A 71 -0.72 -4.68 14.82
CA GLY A 71 0.65 -5.08 14.49
C GLY A 71 1.30 -4.19 13.45
N LYS A 72 2.57 -4.50 13.12
CA LYS A 72 3.34 -3.90 12.04
C LYS A 72 3.07 -4.61 10.71
N ASP A 73 3.46 -3.99 9.59
CA ASP A 73 3.20 -4.52 8.25
C ASP A 73 3.53 -6.03 8.07
N PRO A 74 4.69 -6.57 8.51
CA PRO A 74 4.94 -8.00 8.39
C PRO A 74 3.97 -8.88 9.20
N GLU A 75 3.64 -8.45 10.43
CA GLU A 75 2.70 -9.15 11.31
C GLU A 75 1.27 -9.11 10.74
N ILE A 76 0.90 -8.02 10.07
CA ILE A 76 -0.39 -7.89 9.37
C ILE A 76 -0.48 -8.89 8.21
N VAL A 77 0.56 -8.98 7.37
CA VAL A 77 0.58 -9.93 6.24
C VAL A 77 0.52 -11.38 6.75
N ASP A 78 1.23 -11.70 7.82
CA ASP A 78 1.21 -13.03 8.44
C ASP A 78 -0.19 -13.38 8.99
N GLN A 79 -0.85 -12.45 9.67
CA GLN A 79 -2.22 -12.64 10.14
C GLN A 79 -3.23 -12.82 9.00
N LEU A 80 -3.08 -12.09 7.90
CA LEU A 80 -3.91 -12.23 6.70
C LEU A 80 -3.74 -13.62 6.07
N SER A 81 -2.50 -14.09 5.93
CA SER A 81 -2.20 -15.40 5.34
C SER A 81 -2.75 -16.56 6.16
N GLN A 82 -2.95 -16.36 7.46
CA GLN A 82 -3.53 -17.34 8.41
C GLN A 82 -5.04 -17.19 8.61
N GLY A 83 -5.72 -16.25 7.94
CA GLY A 83 -7.13 -15.98 8.13
C GLY A 83 -7.50 -15.27 9.45
N LEU A 84 -6.51 -14.83 10.23
CA LEU A 84 -6.71 -14.18 11.54
C LEU A 84 -7.10 -12.71 11.44
N LEU A 85 -6.94 -12.11 10.29
CA LEU A 85 -7.29 -10.73 9.95
C LEU A 85 -7.92 -10.71 8.55
N GLN A 86 -8.86 -9.81 8.30
CA GLN A 86 -9.58 -9.78 7.02
C GLN A 86 -8.95 -8.81 6.02
N PHE A 87 -8.60 -7.58 6.45
CA PHE A 87 -7.92 -6.59 5.62
C PHE A 87 -6.74 -5.95 6.34
N GLY A 88 -5.72 -5.57 5.57
CA GLY A 88 -4.61 -4.76 6.03
C GLY A 88 -4.24 -3.68 5.01
N LEU A 89 -3.82 -2.52 5.47
CA LEU A 89 -3.19 -1.49 4.64
C LEU A 89 -1.70 -1.51 4.96
N THR A 90 -0.90 -2.00 4.01
CA THR A 90 0.53 -2.24 4.22
C THR A 90 1.39 -1.52 3.20
N ASN A 91 2.67 -1.39 3.50
CA ASN A 91 3.63 -0.92 2.53
C ASN A 91 3.78 -1.96 1.40
N PHE A 92 3.91 -1.49 0.16
CA PHE A 92 4.16 -2.34 -1.02
C PHE A 92 5.38 -3.26 -0.86
N VAL A 93 6.32 -2.92 0.03
CA VAL A 93 7.49 -3.77 0.37
C VAL A 93 7.07 -5.17 0.79
N MET A 94 5.88 -5.34 1.37
CA MET A 94 5.36 -6.66 1.73
C MET A 94 5.03 -7.49 0.47
N ILE A 95 4.52 -6.87 -0.59
CA ILE A 95 4.34 -7.53 -1.89
C ILE A 95 5.70 -7.79 -2.54
N HIS A 96 6.62 -6.82 -2.48
CA HIS A 96 7.96 -6.93 -3.06
C HIS A 96 8.75 -8.14 -2.52
N GLN A 97 8.59 -8.50 -1.27
CA GLN A 97 9.25 -9.67 -0.68
C GLN A 97 8.76 -10.99 -1.29
N VAL A 98 7.53 -11.03 -1.78
CA VAL A 98 6.92 -12.17 -2.45
C VAL A 98 7.15 -12.09 -3.97
N ASP A 99 6.89 -10.93 -4.53
CA ASP A 99 7.00 -10.70 -5.97
C ASP A 99 7.62 -9.32 -6.27
N PRO A 100 8.92 -9.28 -6.63
CA PRO A 100 9.61 -8.03 -6.88
C PRO A 100 9.12 -7.26 -8.11
N ARG A 101 8.30 -7.86 -8.99
CA ARG A 101 7.68 -7.16 -10.12
C ARG A 101 6.83 -5.97 -9.70
N VAL A 102 6.28 -5.97 -8.48
CA VAL A 102 5.51 -4.83 -7.95
C VAL A 102 6.30 -3.51 -7.97
N LEU A 103 7.63 -3.57 -7.91
CA LEU A 103 8.49 -2.40 -7.98
C LEU A 103 8.44 -1.69 -9.35
N GLY A 104 8.00 -2.37 -10.41
CA GLY A 104 7.75 -1.76 -11.70
C GLY A 104 6.72 -0.64 -11.65
N PHE A 105 5.70 -0.74 -10.80
CA PHE A 105 4.73 0.33 -10.57
C PHE A 105 5.33 1.57 -9.90
N MET A 106 6.46 1.44 -9.21
CA MET A 106 7.18 2.55 -8.58
C MET A 106 8.44 2.95 -9.34
N ALA A 107 8.77 2.26 -10.41
CA ALA A 107 9.98 2.57 -11.19
C ALA A 107 9.91 4.02 -11.67
N PRO A 108 10.95 4.83 -11.39
CA PRO A 108 10.92 6.26 -11.69
C PRO A 108 10.67 6.52 -13.17
N TYR A 109 9.68 7.38 -13.45
CA TYR A 109 9.25 7.75 -14.79
C TYR A 109 8.71 6.61 -15.69
N MET A 110 8.38 5.45 -15.10
CA MET A 110 7.70 4.38 -15.81
C MET A 110 6.30 4.83 -16.24
N PHE A 111 5.58 5.45 -15.35
CA PHE A 111 4.28 6.09 -15.58
C PHE A 111 4.40 7.59 -15.43
N ASP A 112 3.62 8.34 -16.20
CA ASP A 112 3.65 9.81 -16.18
C ASP A 112 3.08 10.38 -14.87
N ASP A 113 2.06 9.71 -14.32
CA ASP A 113 1.39 10.05 -13.06
C ASP A 113 0.60 8.84 -12.50
N MET A 114 -0.11 9.05 -11.40
CA MET A 114 -0.95 8.01 -10.77
C MET A 114 -2.12 7.59 -11.65
N GLU A 115 -2.70 8.50 -12.44
CA GLU A 115 -3.80 8.16 -13.35
C GLU A 115 -3.33 7.22 -14.46
N HIS A 116 -2.14 7.48 -15.00
CA HIS A 116 -1.51 6.60 -16.00
C HIS A 116 -1.21 5.21 -15.41
N MET A 117 -0.66 5.14 -14.19
CA MET A 117 -0.43 3.85 -13.52
C MET A 117 -1.73 3.07 -13.33
N PHE A 118 -2.79 3.72 -12.87
CA PHE A 118 -4.07 3.04 -12.70
C PHE A 118 -4.68 2.57 -14.02
N ARG A 119 -4.54 3.35 -15.10
CA ARG A 119 -4.95 2.88 -16.45
C ARG A 119 -4.15 1.64 -16.86
N ALA A 120 -2.84 1.61 -16.62
CA ALA A 120 -2.03 0.44 -16.94
C ALA A 120 -2.48 -0.80 -16.14
N ILE A 121 -2.85 -0.64 -14.89
CA ILE A 121 -3.40 -1.73 -14.07
C ILE A 121 -4.75 -2.20 -14.62
N ASP A 122 -5.62 -1.28 -15.03
CA ASP A 122 -6.99 -1.61 -15.46
C ASP A 122 -7.05 -2.16 -16.90
N GLU A 123 -6.13 -1.74 -17.79
CA GLU A 123 -6.16 -2.02 -19.23
C GLU A 123 -5.10 -3.04 -19.68
N THR A 124 -4.32 -3.58 -18.72
CA THR A 124 -3.28 -4.60 -18.99
C THR A 124 -3.23 -5.65 -17.87
N ASP A 125 -2.53 -6.74 -18.13
CA ASP A 125 -2.38 -7.86 -17.19
C ASP A 125 -1.19 -7.71 -16.25
N LEU A 126 -0.60 -6.49 -16.11
CA LEU A 126 0.62 -6.26 -15.30
C LEU A 126 0.50 -6.70 -13.85
N LEU A 127 -0.67 -6.51 -13.25
CA LEU A 127 -0.88 -6.84 -11.84
C LEU A 127 -1.26 -8.31 -11.61
N ASP A 128 -1.75 -9.02 -12.64
CA ASP A 128 -2.31 -10.36 -12.46
C ASP A 128 -1.28 -11.40 -12.01
N PRO A 129 -0.06 -11.49 -12.59
CA PRO A 129 0.95 -12.41 -12.10
C PRO A 129 1.40 -12.11 -10.65
N ILE A 130 1.33 -10.84 -10.23
CA ILE A 130 1.66 -10.43 -8.86
C ILE A 130 0.55 -10.85 -7.90
N LYS A 131 -0.73 -10.71 -8.32
CA LYS A 131 -1.87 -11.24 -7.54
C LYS A 131 -1.76 -12.75 -7.34
N GLU A 132 -1.44 -13.51 -8.40
CA GLU A 132 -1.24 -14.96 -8.32
C GLU A 132 -0.14 -15.34 -7.32
N SER A 133 1.00 -14.65 -7.36
CA SER A 133 2.09 -14.86 -6.42
C SER A 133 1.67 -14.61 -4.96
N MET A 134 0.88 -13.56 -4.72
CA MET A 134 0.35 -13.23 -3.39
C MET A 134 -0.72 -14.24 -2.96
N GLU A 135 -1.60 -14.67 -3.86
CA GLU A 135 -2.63 -15.67 -3.55
C GLU A 135 -2.03 -17.03 -3.19
N ALA A 136 -0.88 -17.39 -3.77
CA ALA A 136 -0.12 -18.57 -3.38
C ALA A 136 0.39 -18.51 -1.92
N GLN A 137 0.48 -17.31 -1.34
CA GLN A 137 0.81 -17.07 0.07
C GLN A 137 -0.42 -16.87 0.96
N GLY A 138 -1.63 -17.16 0.47
CA GLY A 138 -2.88 -16.97 1.23
C GLY A 138 -3.38 -15.53 1.33
N VAL A 139 -2.86 -14.62 0.50
CA VAL A 139 -3.18 -13.18 0.54
C VAL A 139 -3.66 -12.70 -0.83
N LYS A 140 -4.81 -12.05 -0.89
CA LYS A 140 -5.31 -11.36 -2.10
C LYS A 140 -4.94 -9.87 -2.06
N ILE A 141 -4.64 -9.28 -3.21
CA ILE A 141 -4.49 -7.84 -3.35
C ILE A 141 -5.87 -7.26 -3.70
N ALA A 142 -6.53 -6.63 -2.73
CA ALA A 142 -7.80 -5.96 -2.94
C ALA A 142 -7.63 -4.62 -3.68
N ALA A 143 -6.52 -3.90 -3.41
CA ALA A 143 -6.20 -2.65 -4.08
C ALA A 143 -4.71 -2.33 -4.03
N LEU A 144 -4.26 -1.51 -4.99
CA LEU A 144 -3.14 -0.60 -4.84
C LEU A 144 -3.73 0.80 -4.66
N THR A 145 -3.53 1.42 -3.48
CA THR A 145 -4.14 2.70 -3.12
C THR A 145 -3.17 3.84 -3.33
N GLY A 146 -3.57 4.89 -4.06
CA GLY A 146 -2.76 6.08 -4.25
C GLY A 146 -2.65 6.89 -2.95
N THR A 147 -1.49 7.51 -2.72
CA THR A 147 -1.21 8.24 -1.48
C THR A 147 -1.15 9.75 -1.63
N GLY A 148 -1.33 10.30 -2.84
CA GLY A 148 -1.25 11.72 -3.12
C GLY A 148 -0.46 12.01 -4.40
N GLY A 149 0.36 13.07 -4.37
CA GLY A 149 1.15 13.52 -5.51
C GLY A 149 2.30 12.60 -5.89
N THR A 150 2.97 12.97 -6.97
CA THR A 150 4.14 12.25 -7.46
C THR A 150 5.35 12.39 -6.53
N VAL A 151 6.27 11.45 -6.66
CA VAL A 151 7.51 11.43 -5.89
C VAL A 151 8.43 12.56 -6.33
N GLY A 152 8.91 13.32 -5.36
CA GLY A 152 9.90 14.39 -5.53
C GLY A 152 11.06 14.26 -4.56
N ILE A 153 11.94 15.25 -4.58
CA ILE A 153 13.18 15.24 -3.81
C ILE A 153 13.13 16.32 -2.73
N PHE A 154 13.11 15.90 -1.47
CA PHE A 154 13.23 16.79 -0.32
C PHE A 154 14.67 16.87 0.16
N ASN A 155 15.13 18.07 0.54
CA ASN A 155 16.39 18.24 1.26
C ASN A 155 16.41 19.53 2.11
N ASN A 156 17.40 19.63 2.99
CA ASN A 156 17.59 20.78 3.89
C ASN A 156 18.75 21.73 3.47
N LYS A 157 19.34 21.53 2.29
CA LYS A 157 20.56 22.24 1.88
C LYS A 157 20.35 23.28 0.78
N LYS A 158 19.73 22.87 -0.34
CA LYS A 158 19.68 23.70 -1.56
C LYS A 158 18.54 23.30 -2.48
N ALA A 159 18.15 24.22 -3.36
CA ALA A 159 17.29 23.88 -4.49
C ALA A 159 18.00 22.89 -5.43
N VAL A 160 17.27 21.94 -5.98
CA VAL A 160 17.73 20.99 -6.98
C VAL A 160 16.95 21.25 -8.26
N GLU A 161 17.60 21.77 -9.28
CA GLU A 161 17.02 22.12 -10.58
C GLU A 161 17.37 21.10 -11.67
N LYS A 162 18.43 20.31 -11.45
CA LYS A 162 18.94 19.27 -12.37
C LYS A 162 19.71 18.19 -11.60
N PRO A 163 19.98 17.01 -12.19
CA PRO A 163 20.72 15.94 -11.52
C PRO A 163 22.06 16.36 -10.93
N ALA A 164 22.82 17.22 -11.61
CA ALA A 164 24.12 17.71 -11.10
C ALA A 164 24.02 18.43 -9.73
N ASP A 165 22.87 19.01 -9.41
CA ASP A 165 22.67 19.69 -8.13
C ASP A 165 22.54 18.71 -6.96
N LEU A 166 22.35 17.41 -7.22
CA LEU A 166 22.32 16.36 -6.20
C LEU A 166 23.71 16.00 -5.67
N GLU A 167 24.77 16.43 -6.36
CA GLU A 167 26.15 16.18 -5.92
C GLU A 167 26.36 16.71 -4.50
N GLY A 168 26.90 15.83 -3.64
CA GLY A 168 27.17 16.11 -2.23
C GLY A 168 25.95 15.93 -1.31
N LEU A 169 24.73 15.70 -1.83
CA LEU A 169 23.59 15.37 -0.99
C LEU A 169 23.60 13.89 -0.60
N ARG A 170 23.25 13.63 0.65
CA ARG A 170 23.01 12.28 1.19
C ARG A 170 21.52 12.12 1.43
N LEU A 171 20.89 11.20 0.73
CA LEU A 171 19.46 11.01 0.82
C LEU A 171 19.15 9.70 1.54
N ARG A 172 18.12 9.71 2.35
CA ARG A 172 17.57 8.50 2.95
C ARG A 172 16.98 7.60 1.85
N ALA A 173 17.39 6.36 1.84
CA ALA A 173 16.86 5.29 1.00
C ALA A 173 15.97 4.33 1.83
N ILE A 174 15.01 3.69 1.18
CA ILE A 174 14.19 2.63 1.77
C ILE A 174 15.00 1.34 1.83
N ASP A 175 15.75 1.06 0.75
CA ASP A 175 16.56 -0.14 0.56
C ASP A 175 17.76 0.13 -0.36
N THR A 176 18.51 -0.91 -0.67
CA THR A 176 19.71 -0.84 -1.52
C THR A 176 19.38 -0.55 -2.99
N SER A 177 18.21 -0.92 -3.50
CA SER A 177 17.81 -0.64 -4.88
C SER A 177 17.61 0.86 -5.09
N GLN A 178 17.04 1.55 -4.12
CA GLN A 178 16.88 2.99 -4.15
C GLN A 178 18.23 3.74 -4.05
N ILE A 179 19.24 3.15 -3.40
CA ILE A 179 20.61 3.70 -3.42
C ILE A 179 21.16 3.76 -4.84
N GLU A 180 20.95 2.72 -5.65
CA GLU A 180 21.45 2.71 -7.04
C GLU A 180 20.75 3.78 -7.90
N LEU A 181 19.47 4.00 -7.69
CA LEU A 181 18.76 5.12 -8.31
C LEU A 181 19.38 6.47 -7.94
N MET A 182 19.59 6.71 -6.64
CA MET A 182 20.18 7.95 -6.13
C MET A 182 21.58 8.19 -6.71
N LYS A 183 22.39 7.16 -6.79
CA LYS A 183 23.73 7.20 -7.41
C LYS A 183 23.66 7.56 -8.90
N ASN A 184 22.72 6.98 -9.65
CA ASN A 184 22.52 7.35 -11.06
C ASN A 184 22.10 8.81 -11.22
N TRP A 185 21.38 9.35 -10.25
CA TRP A 185 21.02 10.78 -10.21
C TRP A 185 22.17 11.70 -9.78
N GLY A 186 23.21 11.17 -9.10
CA GLY A 186 24.36 11.92 -8.61
C GLY A 186 24.36 12.18 -7.11
N ALA A 187 23.43 11.60 -6.35
CA ALA A 187 23.37 11.66 -4.89
C ALA A 187 23.99 10.42 -4.25
N SER A 188 24.25 10.49 -2.95
CA SER A 188 24.55 9.32 -2.11
C SER A 188 23.29 8.86 -1.38
N GLY A 189 23.09 7.54 -1.24
CA GLY A 189 21.98 6.94 -0.50
C GLY A 189 22.43 6.30 0.82
N VAL A 190 21.60 6.41 1.85
CA VAL A 190 21.78 5.72 3.15
C VAL A 190 20.47 5.08 3.55
N VAL A 191 20.48 3.77 3.81
CA VAL A 191 19.27 3.06 4.30
C VAL A 191 18.99 3.46 5.74
N ILE A 192 17.83 4.08 5.97
CA ILE A 192 17.37 4.53 7.29
C ILE A 192 15.87 4.31 7.38
N ASP A 193 15.41 3.74 8.47
CA ASP A 193 13.98 3.60 8.74
C ASP A 193 13.31 4.96 8.97
N MET A 194 12.06 5.12 8.51
CA MET A 194 11.37 6.41 8.58
C MET A 194 11.25 6.97 10.01
N PRO A 195 11.01 6.19 11.07
CA PRO A 195 11.00 6.70 12.44
C PRO A 195 12.33 7.32 12.88
N GLU A 196 13.46 6.90 12.30
CA GLU A 196 14.80 7.41 12.63
C GLU A 196 15.21 8.63 11.80
N PHE A 197 14.41 8.97 10.78
CA PHE A 197 14.77 10.00 9.80
C PHE A 197 15.02 11.37 10.44
N THR A 198 14.11 11.82 11.32
CA THR A 198 14.25 13.12 12.01
C THR A 198 15.59 13.24 12.74
N THR A 199 15.93 12.23 13.54
CA THR A 199 17.20 12.19 14.27
C THR A 199 18.40 12.16 13.32
N SER A 200 18.32 11.37 12.25
CA SER A 200 19.38 11.24 11.25
C SER A 200 19.66 12.56 10.51
N VAL A 201 18.61 13.34 10.19
CA VAL A 201 18.78 14.69 9.62
C VAL A 201 19.42 15.64 10.63
N GLN A 202 18.97 15.63 11.89
CA GLN A 202 19.52 16.49 12.94
C GLN A 202 20.99 16.20 13.23
N GLN A 203 21.39 14.93 13.15
CA GLN A 203 22.79 14.49 13.29
C GLN A 203 23.62 14.70 12.02
N GLY A 204 23.00 15.15 10.93
CA GLY A 204 23.67 15.34 9.63
C GLY A 204 24.08 14.04 8.94
N MET A 205 23.46 12.90 9.26
CA MET A 205 23.69 11.64 8.57
C MET A 205 23.12 11.66 7.17
N VAL A 206 21.93 12.27 6.99
CA VAL A 206 21.27 12.49 5.71
C VAL A 206 20.77 13.92 5.61
N ASP A 207 20.57 14.39 4.39
CA ASP A 207 20.15 15.75 4.08
C ASP A 207 18.68 15.81 3.61
N GLY A 208 18.08 14.65 3.28
CA GLY A 208 16.72 14.57 2.76
C GLY A 208 16.32 13.16 2.34
N TYR A 209 15.31 13.08 1.50
CA TYR A 209 14.78 11.82 0.95
C TYR A 209 14.06 12.03 -0.40
N ILE A 210 13.69 10.93 -1.04
CA ILE A 210 12.82 10.88 -2.21
C ILE A 210 11.46 10.36 -1.75
N ASN A 211 10.42 11.22 -1.74
CA ASN A 211 9.05 10.88 -1.32
C ASN A 211 8.04 11.87 -1.90
N PRO A 212 6.74 11.52 -1.93
CA PRO A 212 5.69 12.49 -2.20
C PRO A 212 5.50 13.47 -1.02
N PRO A 213 4.90 14.64 -1.25
CA PRO A 213 4.70 15.67 -0.23
C PRO A 213 3.94 15.21 1.01
N VAL A 214 2.97 14.32 0.85
CA VAL A 214 2.15 13.79 1.95
C VAL A 214 2.99 13.19 3.08
N VAL A 215 4.14 12.58 2.76
CA VAL A 215 5.05 12.02 3.77
C VAL A 215 5.60 13.11 4.68
N ALA A 216 5.98 14.26 4.12
CA ALA A 216 6.45 15.40 4.91
C ALA A 216 5.35 15.99 5.82
N PHE A 217 4.09 15.93 5.39
CA PHE A 217 2.97 16.40 6.20
C PHE A 217 2.67 15.44 7.38
N ILE A 218 2.59 14.14 7.11
CA ILE A 218 2.29 13.11 8.12
C ILE A 218 3.35 13.13 9.24
N PHE A 219 4.64 13.19 8.86
CA PHE A 219 5.76 13.16 9.81
C PHE A 219 6.25 14.55 10.25
N LYS A 220 5.59 15.64 9.81
CA LYS A 220 5.95 17.04 10.12
C LYS A 220 7.39 17.39 9.73
N HIS A 221 7.88 16.84 8.62
CA HIS A 221 9.24 17.06 8.16
C HIS A 221 9.44 18.42 7.46
N THR A 222 8.38 19.17 7.18
CA THR A 222 8.45 20.54 6.61
C THR A 222 9.20 21.53 7.49
N ASP A 223 9.34 21.24 8.80
CA ASP A 223 10.17 22.03 9.70
C ASP A 223 11.67 21.79 9.50
N LEU A 224 12.05 20.62 9.02
CA LEU A 224 13.43 20.18 8.80
C LEU A 224 13.88 20.36 7.35
N LEU A 225 13.00 20.04 6.39
CA LEU A 225 13.28 20.02 4.96
C LEU A 225 12.75 21.30 4.31
N LYS A 226 13.64 22.14 3.80
CA LYS A 226 13.32 23.48 3.29
C LYS A 226 13.20 23.56 1.78
N TYR A 227 13.62 22.52 1.07
CA TYR A 227 13.59 22.47 -0.39
C TYR A 227 12.88 21.21 -0.85
N TYR A 228 11.99 21.37 -1.79
CA TYR A 228 11.32 20.30 -2.50
C TYR A 228 11.45 20.49 -4.00
N THR A 229 11.95 19.50 -4.71
CA THR A 229 11.93 19.48 -6.17
C THR A 229 10.78 18.61 -6.63
N ASP A 230 9.83 19.22 -7.33
CA ASP A 230 8.73 18.53 -8.03
C ASP A 230 9.31 17.81 -9.25
N ALA A 231 9.92 16.66 -8.98
CA ALA A 231 10.61 15.88 -9.99
C ALA A 231 9.63 15.04 -10.84
N GLY A 232 8.43 14.78 -10.35
CA GLY A 232 7.49 13.85 -11.00
C GLY A 232 8.13 12.47 -11.21
N ALA A 233 8.93 12.02 -10.23
CA ALA A 233 9.83 10.87 -10.40
C ALA A 233 9.15 9.53 -10.16
N GLY A 234 7.83 9.47 -10.19
CA GLY A 234 7.10 8.23 -10.08
C GLY A 234 5.84 8.37 -9.24
N THR A 235 5.19 7.26 -9.08
CA THR A 235 3.95 7.11 -8.32
C THR A 235 4.24 6.68 -6.90
N ALA A 236 3.36 7.01 -5.98
CA ALA A 236 3.43 6.54 -4.60
C ALA A 236 2.11 5.87 -4.24
N PHE A 237 2.18 4.61 -3.87
CA PHE A 237 1.03 3.82 -3.51
C PHE A 237 1.28 2.95 -2.28
N ARG A 238 0.20 2.48 -1.69
CA ARG A 238 0.16 1.46 -0.65
C ARG A 238 -0.56 0.24 -1.20
N SER A 239 -0.52 -0.86 -0.47
CA SER A 239 -1.29 -2.05 -0.80
C SER A 239 -2.40 -2.28 0.23
N ALA A 240 -3.53 -2.77 -0.25
CA ALA A 240 -4.62 -3.26 0.57
C ALA A 240 -4.72 -4.78 0.40
N PRO A 241 -3.87 -5.56 1.07
CA PRO A 241 -4.00 -7.01 1.10
C PRO A 241 -5.23 -7.43 1.93
N MET A 242 -5.79 -8.59 1.54
CA MET A 242 -6.96 -9.22 2.15
C MET A 242 -6.69 -10.71 2.35
N SER A 243 -7.20 -11.31 3.41
CA SER A 243 -7.09 -12.75 3.62
C SER A 243 -7.80 -13.52 2.51
N LYS A 244 -7.07 -14.41 1.85
CA LYS A 244 -7.65 -15.31 0.83
C LYS A 244 -8.60 -16.33 1.45
N ASP A 245 -8.21 -16.96 2.54
CA ASP A 245 -9.01 -17.99 3.19
C ASP A 245 -10.34 -17.42 3.71
N TRP A 246 -10.31 -16.25 4.32
CA TRP A 246 -11.53 -15.56 4.72
C TRP A 246 -12.44 -15.24 3.53
N TYR A 247 -11.88 -14.63 2.47
CA TYR A 247 -12.64 -14.22 1.30
C TYR A 247 -13.27 -15.43 0.56
N ASP A 248 -12.50 -16.49 0.38
CA ASP A 248 -12.97 -17.71 -0.28
C ASP A 248 -14.04 -18.45 0.55
N GLY A 249 -14.00 -18.29 1.88
CA GLY A 249 -14.98 -18.83 2.81
C GLY A 249 -16.32 -18.07 2.87
N LEU A 250 -16.42 -16.88 2.26
CA LEU A 250 -17.65 -16.09 2.24
C LEU A 250 -18.73 -16.76 1.39
N SER A 251 -20.00 -16.52 1.75
CA SER A 251 -21.12 -16.78 0.86
C SER A 251 -21.01 -15.95 -0.42
N ASP A 252 -21.62 -16.38 -1.52
CA ASP A 252 -21.65 -15.59 -2.77
C ASP A 252 -22.28 -14.21 -2.55
N GLU A 253 -23.29 -14.11 -1.66
CA GLU A 253 -23.92 -12.84 -1.32
C GLU A 253 -22.93 -11.90 -0.58
N ASP A 254 -22.24 -12.41 0.43
CA ASP A 254 -21.32 -11.56 1.21
C ASP A 254 -20.05 -11.22 0.43
N ARG A 255 -19.59 -12.14 -0.43
CA ARG A 255 -18.49 -11.86 -1.37
C ARG A 255 -18.86 -10.71 -2.31
N ALA A 256 -20.07 -10.70 -2.87
CA ALA A 256 -20.54 -9.61 -3.71
C ALA A 256 -20.62 -8.27 -2.96
N LYS A 257 -20.97 -8.27 -1.66
CA LYS A 257 -20.94 -7.07 -0.82
C LYS A 257 -19.51 -6.57 -0.61
N VAL A 258 -18.56 -7.48 -0.34
CA VAL A 258 -17.14 -7.15 -0.18
C VAL A 258 -16.57 -6.58 -1.46
N ASP A 259 -16.79 -7.23 -2.61
CA ASP A 259 -16.30 -6.76 -3.90
C ASP A 259 -16.82 -5.35 -4.23
N LYS A 260 -18.10 -5.11 -4.01
CA LYS A 260 -18.71 -3.79 -4.24
C LYS A 260 -18.13 -2.72 -3.31
N ALA A 261 -17.89 -3.06 -2.03
CA ALA A 261 -17.31 -2.11 -1.07
C ALA A 261 -15.87 -1.76 -1.47
N VAL A 262 -15.07 -2.75 -1.85
CA VAL A 262 -13.68 -2.58 -2.31
C VAL A 262 -13.64 -1.76 -3.61
N GLU A 263 -14.45 -2.10 -4.61
CA GLU A 263 -14.51 -1.36 -5.89
C GLU A 263 -14.87 0.11 -5.66
N GLY A 264 -15.91 0.37 -4.86
CA GLY A 264 -16.32 1.73 -4.53
C GLY A 264 -15.24 2.51 -3.78
N ALA A 265 -14.54 1.89 -2.83
CA ALA A 265 -13.44 2.51 -2.11
C ALA A 265 -12.23 2.77 -3.03
N ASN A 266 -11.94 1.88 -3.97
CA ASN A 266 -10.88 2.06 -4.95
C ASN A 266 -11.14 3.28 -5.84
N GLN A 267 -12.37 3.42 -6.35
CA GLN A 267 -12.75 4.57 -7.17
C GLN A 267 -12.61 5.88 -6.39
N ARG A 268 -13.11 5.93 -5.14
CA ARG A 268 -13.01 7.14 -4.30
C ARG A 268 -11.58 7.44 -3.86
N ASN A 269 -10.74 6.43 -3.63
CA ASN A 269 -9.32 6.65 -3.36
C ASN A 269 -8.61 7.28 -4.55
N ARG A 270 -8.90 6.86 -5.78
CA ARG A 270 -8.35 7.49 -7.00
C ARG A 270 -8.72 8.96 -7.08
N GLU A 271 -10.02 9.29 -6.91
CA GLU A 271 -10.49 10.68 -6.89
C GLU A 271 -9.84 11.51 -5.77
N TRP A 272 -9.73 10.91 -4.58
CA TRP A 272 -9.05 11.54 -3.45
C TRP A 272 -7.58 11.81 -3.76
N THR A 273 -6.87 10.83 -4.34
CA THR A 273 -5.46 10.94 -4.73
C THR A 273 -5.22 12.10 -5.68
N TYR A 274 -6.06 12.25 -6.71
CA TYR A 274 -5.91 13.35 -7.67
C TYR A 274 -6.16 14.72 -7.03
N LYS A 275 -7.15 14.83 -6.14
CA LYS A 275 -7.43 16.07 -5.39
C LYS A 275 -6.29 16.40 -4.41
N ALA A 276 -5.77 15.41 -3.70
CA ALA A 276 -4.65 15.58 -2.79
C ALA A 276 -3.41 16.07 -3.54
N ALA A 277 -3.04 15.41 -4.62
CA ALA A 277 -1.90 15.76 -5.46
C ALA A 277 -1.94 17.23 -5.94
N ALA A 278 -3.11 17.69 -6.37
CA ALA A 278 -3.30 19.06 -6.85
C ALA A 278 -3.06 20.14 -5.75
N ALA A 279 -3.28 19.79 -4.49
CA ALA A 279 -3.17 20.74 -3.37
C ALA A 279 -1.80 20.72 -2.66
N GLU A 280 -1.04 19.64 -2.81
CA GLU A 280 0.17 19.39 -2.00
C GLU A 280 1.29 20.41 -2.23
N LEU A 281 1.54 20.81 -3.48
CA LEU A 281 2.61 21.76 -3.80
C LEU A 281 2.34 23.16 -3.23
N ASP A 282 1.07 23.63 -3.30
CA ASP A 282 0.66 24.88 -2.70
C ASP A 282 0.76 24.82 -1.17
N GLN A 283 0.40 23.69 -0.57
CA GLN A 283 0.54 23.47 0.87
C GLN A 283 2.00 23.48 1.32
N LEU A 284 2.93 22.89 0.57
CA LEU A 284 4.36 22.96 0.85
C LEU A 284 4.84 24.42 0.88
N GLY A 285 4.46 25.22 -0.10
CA GLY A 285 4.80 26.65 -0.16
C GLY A 285 4.27 27.42 1.05
N LYS A 286 3.02 27.17 1.47
CA LYS A 286 2.43 27.77 2.68
C LYS A 286 3.15 27.39 3.97
N LEU A 287 3.78 26.23 4.01
CA LEU A 287 4.59 25.75 5.14
C LEU A 287 6.05 26.21 5.07
N GLY A 288 6.40 27.09 4.13
CA GLY A 288 7.74 27.68 4.00
C GLY A 288 8.76 26.78 3.33
N VAL A 289 8.32 25.76 2.59
CA VAL A 289 9.20 24.94 1.75
C VAL A 289 9.32 25.59 0.38
N THR A 290 10.56 25.76 -0.08
CA THR A 290 10.83 26.24 -1.44
C THR A 290 10.58 25.12 -2.44
N VAL A 291 9.60 25.30 -3.32
CA VAL A 291 9.23 24.32 -4.35
C VAL A 291 9.94 24.69 -5.66
N THR A 292 10.72 23.76 -6.19
CA THR A 292 11.40 23.86 -7.49
C THR A 292 10.71 22.96 -8.50
N LYS A 293 10.37 23.49 -9.68
CA LYS A 293 9.91 22.70 -10.83
C LYS A 293 11.06 22.48 -11.80
N LEU A 294 11.18 21.27 -12.30
CA LEU A 294 12.20 20.93 -13.29
C LEU A 294 11.87 21.57 -14.65
N SER A 295 12.89 22.05 -15.36
CA SER A 295 12.76 22.33 -16.80
C SER A 295 12.54 21.02 -17.58
N PRO A 296 11.99 21.07 -18.81
CA PRO A 296 11.86 19.89 -19.66
C PRO A 296 13.19 19.15 -19.88
N GLU A 297 14.28 19.89 -20.06
CA GLU A 297 15.63 19.34 -20.28
C GLU A 297 16.16 18.65 -19.01
N ALA A 298 15.99 19.27 -17.84
CA ALA A 298 16.39 18.69 -16.57
C ALA A 298 15.58 17.41 -16.27
N ARG A 299 14.27 17.45 -16.54
CA ARG A 299 13.41 16.27 -16.40
C ARG A 299 13.86 15.14 -17.33
N ALA A 300 14.19 15.43 -18.58
CA ALA A 300 14.69 14.44 -19.53
C ALA A 300 16.02 13.79 -19.05
N ASP A 301 16.94 14.55 -18.45
CA ASP A 301 18.18 14.01 -17.86
C ASP A 301 17.85 13.06 -16.66
N PHE A 302 16.92 13.44 -15.78
CA PHE A 302 16.44 12.55 -14.72
C PHE A 302 15.83 11.25 -15.26
N VAL A 303 15.00 11.34 -16.30
CA VAL A 303 14.40 10.16 -16.98
C VAL A 303 15.49 9.21 -17.49
N GLU A 304 16.45 9.72 -18.26
CA GLU A 304 17.51 8.87 -18.85
C GLU A 304 18.41 8.23 -17.79
N ARG A 305 18.67 8.92 -16.69
CA ARG A 305 19.43 8.38 -15.57
C ARG A 305 18.62 7.31 -14.81
N SER A 306 17.31 7.49 -14.70
CA SER A 306 16.41 6.56 -13.99
C SER A 306 16.24 5.24 -14.73
N LYS A 307 16.16 5.25 -16.07
CA LYS A 307 16.07 4.03 -16.88
C LYS A 307 17.20 3.05 -16.60
N LYS A 308 18.39 3.54 -16.26
CA LYS A 308 19.55 2.71 -15.90
C LYS A 308 19.34 1.92 -14.59
N ALA A 309 18.46 2.39 -13.72
CA ALA A 309 18.14 1.72 -12.47
C ALA A 309 17.00 0.69 -12.62
N TRP A 310 16.18 0.73 -13.67
CA TRP A 310 15.02 -0.16 -13.79
C TRP A 310 15.37 -1.65 -13.66
N PRO A 311 16.43 -2.19 -14.31
CA PRO A 311 16.80 -3.61 -14.19
C PRO A 311 17.32 -4.01 -12.81
N VAL A 312 17.58 -3.03 -11.92
CA VAL A 312 17.98 -3.25 -10.52
C VAL A 312 16.79 -3.10 -9.58
N LEU A 313 15.83 -2.23 -9.95
CA LEU A 313 14.63 -1.98 -9.14
C LEU A 313 13.62 -3.13 -9.26
N MET A 314 13.49 -3.75 -10.43
CA MET A 314 12.58 -4.86 -10.70
C MET A 314 13.32 -5.98 -11.47
N PRO A 315 12.77 -7.20 -11.57
CA PRO A 315 13.34 -8.25 -12.42
C PRO A 315 13.55 -7.75 -13.85
N ALA A 316 14.75 -7.98 -14.39
CA ALA A 316 15.16 -7.41 -15.68
C ALA A 316 14.27 -7.88 -16.86
N ASP A 317 13.74 -9.09 -16.77
CA ASP A 317 12.81 -9.68 -17.75
C ASP A 317 11.40 -9.06 -17.68
N SER A 318 11.06 -8.37 -16.59
CA SER A 318 9.78 -7.67 -16.43
C SER A 318 9.80 -6.22 -16.96
N VAL A 319 10.99 -5.66 -17.21
CA VAL A 319 11.11 -4.25 -17.64
C VAL A 319 10.36 -4.00 -18.94
N ASP A 320 10.51 -4.89 -19.92
CA ASP A 320 9.87 -4.75 -21.23
C ASP A 320 8.34 -4.82 -21.14
N ASP A 321 7.79 -5.65 -20.25
CA ASP A 321 6.34 -5.76 -20.03
C ASP A 321 5.80 -4.45 -19.45
N PHE A 322 6.49 -3.87 -18.46
CA PHE A 322 6.11 -2.58 -17.88
C PHE A 322 6.21 -1.44 -18.89
N VAL A 323 7.27 -1.39 -19.69
CA VAL A 323 7.43 -0.39 -20.75
C VAL A 323 6.32 -0.51 -21.79
N ALA A 324 6.03 -1.73 -22.28
CA ALA A 324 4.98 -1.96 -23.26
C ALA A 324 3.59 -1.55 -22.74
N ALA A 325 3.28 -1.89 -21.48
CA ALA A 325 2.02 -1.52 -20.85
C ALA A 325 1.92 -0.01 -20.63
N ALA A 326 2.99 0.65 -20.18
CA ALA A 326 3.03 2.09 -20.02
C ALA A 326 2.85 2.81 -21.38
N GLU A 327 3.51 2.36 -22.44
CA GLU A 327 3.34 2.93 -23.78
C GLU A 327 1.92 2.73 -24.33
N LYS A 328 1.34 1.54 -24.15
CA LYS A 328 -0.02 1.21 -24.58
C LYS A 328 -1.09 2.11 -23.92
N THR A 329 -0.88 2.51 -22.67
CA THR A 329 -1.87 3.23 -21.85
C THR A 329 -1.58 4.73 -21.70
N ARG A 330 -0.49 5.22 -22.32
CA ARG A 330 -0.16 6.66 -22.36
C ARG A 330 -1.18 7.41 -23.23
N LYS A 331 -1.66 8.57 -22.74
CA LYS A 331 -2.59 9.46 -23.46
C LYS A 331 -1.87 10.69 -23.99
#